data_97ae0678302f5bf0f516356e9c481a86
#
_entry.id   97ae0678302f5bf0f516356e9c481a86
#
_cell.length_a   1.000
_cell.length_b   1.000
_cell.length_c   1.000
_cell.angle_alpha   90.00
_cell.angle_beta   90.00
_cell.angle_gamma   90.00
#
_symmetry.space_group_name_H-M   'P 1'
#
loop_
_entity.id
_entity.type
_entity.pdbx_description
1 polymer ?
#
loop_
_entity_poly.entity_id
_entity_poly.type
_entity_poly.pdbx_seq_one_letter_code
_entity_poly.pdbx_strand_id
1 'polypeptide(L)'
;MLDLLAQTQPEEFLTGLSAIGAGLGYGLAAIGPGIGIGIVVGNAITAMARQPEAAGMVRTTMFLGIAFTEALALFGFVLSFIVAG
;
A
#
# COMPACT_ATOMS: atom_id res chain seq x y z
N MET A 1 -29.45 11.82 5.54
CA MET A 1 -28.82 12.39 6.74
C MET A 1 -27.39 12.88 6.47
N LEU A 2 -26.53 12.01 5.97
CA LEU A 2 -25.14 12.39 5.69
C LEU A 2 -25.04 13.51 4.66
N ASP A 3 -25.90 13.52 3.65
CA ASP A 3 -25.89 14.57 2.63
C ASP A 3 -26.23 15.94 3.22
N LEU A 4 -27.18 15.98 4.15
CA LEU A 4 -27.54 17.20 4.81
C LEU A 4 -26.41 17.70 5.69
N LEU A 5 -25.74 16.80 6.42
CA LEU A 5 -24.61 17.17 7.26
C LEU A 5 -23.47 17.72 6.43
N ALA A 6 -23.17 17.10 5.28
CA ALA A 6 -22.13 17.57 4.38
C ALA A 6 -22.45 18.97 3.84
N GLN A 7 -23.72 19.24 3.52
CA GLN A 7 -24.13 20.54 2.98
C GLN A 7 -24.06 21.68 4.01
N THR A 8 -24.09 21.34 5.30
CA THR A 8 -24.09 22.34 6.37
C THR A 8 -22.70 22.63 6.93
N GLN A 9 -21.68 21.87 6.50
CA GLN A 9 -20.32 22.06 6.99
C GLN A 9 -19.53 23.01 6.08
N PRO A 10 -18.58 23.80 6.66
CA PRO A 10 -17.69 24.62 5.84
C PRO A 10 -16.89 23.76 4.87
N GLU A 11 -16.61 24.30 3.69
CA GLU A 11 -15.85 23.61 2.67
C GLU A 11 -14.45 23.22 3.13
N GLU A 12 -13.80 24.12 3.87
CA GLU A 12 -12.47 23.86 4.41
C GLU A 12 -12.45 22.66 5.38
N PHE A 13 -13.53 22.52 6.16
CA PHE A 13 -13.66 21.39 7.08
C PHE A 13 -13.78 20.07 6.32
N LEU A 14 -14.61 20.05 5.27
CA LEU A 14 -14.79 18.87 4.45
C LEU A 14 -13.51 18.51 3.70
N THR A 15 -12.80 19.51 3.18
CA THR A 15 -11.52 19.29 2.49
C THR A 15 -10.49 18.73 3.46
N GLY A 16 -10.44 19.24 4.70
CA GLY A 16 -9.55 18.72 5.72
C GLY A 16 -9.83 17.27 6.07
N LEU A 17 -11.10 16.89 6.22
CA LEU A 17 -11.49 15.51 6.50
C LEU A 17 -11.13 14.59 5.34
N SER A 18 -11.35 15.03 4.10
CA SER A 18 -10.96 14.26 2.91
C SER A 18 -9.46 14.03 2.86
N ALA A 19 -8.67 15.05 3.19
CA ALA A 19 -7.21 14.94 3.20
C ALA A 19 -6.74 13.94 4.26
N ILE A 20 -7.34 13.96 5.45
CA ILE A 20 -7.02 12.99 6.50
C ILE A 20 -7.39 11.58 6.05
N GLY A 21 -8.59 11.42 5.47
CA GLY A 21 -9.05 10.14 4.97
C GLY A 21 -8.14 9.58 3.88
N ALA A 22 -7.71 10.42 2.94
CA ALA A 22 -6.79 10.02 1.88
C ALA A 22 -5.44 9.60 2.45
N GLY A 23 -4.89 10.36 3.40
CA GLY A 23 -3.63 10.05 4.05
C GLY A 23 -3.68 8.73 4.82
N LEU A 24 -4.74 8.53 5.61
CA LEU A 24 -4.94 7.28 6.34
C LEU A 24 -5.15 6.11 5.39
N GLY A 25 -5.93 6.31 4.32
CA GLY A 25 -6.19 5.27 3.34
C GLY A 25 -4.91 4.78 2.68
N TYR A 26 -4.08 5.68 2.19
CA TYR A 26 -2.80 5.29 1.59
C TYR A 26 -1.83 4.75 2.64
N GLY A 27 -1.73 5.40 3.79
CA GLY A 27 -0.83 4.96 4.86
C GLY A 27 -1.13 3.53 5.30
N LEU A 28 -2.40 3.21 5.54
CA LEU A 28 -2.80 1.85 5.93
C LEU A 28 -2.61 0.86 4.78
N ALA A 29 -2.91 1.28 3.55
CA ALA A 29 -2.71 0.42 2.38
C ALA A 29 -1.23 0.11 2.14
N ALA A 30 -0.33 0.98 2.55
CA ALA A 30 1.12 0.78 2.38
C ALA A 30 1.73 -0.11 3.47
N ILE A 31 1.12 -0.20 4.64
CA ILE A 31 1.66 -0.99 5.75
C ILE A 31 1.72 -2.48 5.39
N GLY A 32 0.65 -3.04 4.85
CA GLY A 32 0.60 -4.45 4.48
C GLY A 32 1.69 -4.82 3.48
N PRO A 33 1.74 -4.15 2.32
CA PRO A 33 2.81 -4.39 1.34
C PRO A 33 4.21 -4.14 1.90
N GLY A 34 4.40 -3.09 2.72
CA GLY A 34 5.69 -2.82 3.34
C GLY A 34 6.18 -3.98 4.19
N ILE A 35 5.31 -4.50 5.06
CA ILE A 35 5.63 -5.66 5.90
C ILE A 35 5.82 -6.91 5.04
N GLY A 36 4.91 -7.15 4.09
CA GLY A 36 4.95 -8.31 3.22
C GLY A 36 6.21 -8.37 2.38
N ILE A 37 6.60 -7.26 1.77
CA ILE A 37 7.83 -7.17 0.98
C ILE A 37 9.05 -7.41 1.88
N GLY A 38 9.06 -6.84 3.08
CA GLY A 38 10.14 -7.07 4.03
C GLY A 38 10.32 -8.55 4.36
N ILE A 39 9.21 -9.27 4.57
CA ILE A 39 9.25 -10.71 4.84
C ILE A 39 9.76 -11.48 3.62
N VAL A 40 9.24 -11.17 2.44
CA VAL A 40 9.64 -11.83 1.19
C VAL A 40 11.13 -11.63 0.93
N VAL A 41 11.61 -10.41 1.02
CA VAL A 41 13.03 -10.10 0.76
C VAL A 41 13.91 -10.74 1.81
N GLY A 42 13.54 -10.66 3.08
CA GLY A 42 14.31 -11.26 4.16
C GLY A 42 14.47 -12.77 4.00
N ASN A 43 13.36 -13.45 3.70
CA ASN A 43 13.39 -14.90 3.47
C ASN A 43 14.14 -15.26 2.20
N ALA A 44 14.03 -14.46 1.14
CA ALA A 44 14.75 -14.70 -0.11
C ALA A 44 16.27 -14.60 0.10
N ILE A 45 16.71 -13.59 0.84
CA ILE A 45 18.12 -13.41 1.13
C ILE A 45 18.67 -14.64 1.89
N THR A 46 17.93 -15.10 2.89
CA THR A 46 18.33 -16.28 3.66
C THR A 46 18.38 -17.53 2.76
N ALA A 47 17.39 -17.71 1.90
CA ALA A 47 17.34 -18.86 1.00
C ALA A 47 18.50 -18.85 0.01
N MET A 48 18.81 -17.69 -0.58
CA MET A 48 19.93 -17.56 -1.51
C MET A 48 21.27 -17.80 -0.84
N ALA A 49 21.40 -17.38 0.42
CA ALA A 49 22.63 -17.64 1.18
C ALA A 49 22.83 -19.11 1.49
N ARG A 50 21.74 -19.83 1.77
CA ARG A 50 21.80 -21.27 2.07
C ARG A 50 21.92 -22.15 0.84
N GLN A 51 21.31 -21.71 -0.27
CA GLN A 51 21.29 -22.47 -1.53
C GLN A 51 21.65 -21.55 -2.69
N PRO A 52 22.95 -21.20 -2.84
CA PRO A 52 23.35 -20.27 -3.91
C PRO A 52 23.00 -20.75 -5.31
N GLU A 53 22.91 -22.06 -5.51
CA GLU A 53 22.54 -22.66 -6.81
C GLU A 53 21.08 -22.38 -7.16
N ALA A 54 20.24 -22.07 -6.20
CA ALA A 54 18.83 -21.72 -6.42
C ALA A 54 18.62 -20.21 -6.50
N ALA A 55 19.66 -19.39 -6.43
CA ALA A 55 19.54 -17.93 -6.31
C ALA A 55 18.75 -17.32 -7.46
N GLY A 56 18.92 -17.81 -8.69
CA GLY A 56 18.21 -17.28 -9.85
C GLY A 56 16.69 -17.46 -9.73
N MET A 57 16.27 -18.68 -9.35
CA MET A 57 14.84 -18.97 -9.15
C MET A 57 14.26 -18.18 -8.00
N VAL A 58 14.98 -18.11 -6.87
CA VAL A 58 14.53 -17.36 -5.69
C VAL A 58 14.37 -15.88 -6.02
N ARG A 59 15.34 -15.31 -6.74
CA ARG A 59 15.28 -13.89 -7.12
C ARG A 59 14.09 -13.59 -8.00
N THR A 60 13.83 -14.43 -9.00
CA THR A 60 12.68 -14.26 -9.89
C THR A 60 11.37 -14.35 -9.13
N THR A 61 11.21 -15.34 -8.27
CA THR A 61 10.02 -15.50 -7.46
C THR A 61 9.85 -14.34 -6.49
N MET A 62 10.94 -13.86 -5.91
CA MET A 62 10.93 -12.68 -5.03
C MET A 62 10.39 -11.46 -5.75
N PHE A 63 10.88 -11.16 -6.96
CA PHE A 63 10.41 -10.00 -7.71
C PHE A 63 8.94 -10.11 -8.09
N LEU A 64 8.46 -11.31 -8.43
CA LEU A 64 7.04 -11.52 -8.68
C LEU A 64 6.21 -11.24 -7.42
N GLY A 65 6.66 -11.73 -6.26
CA GLY A 65 5.99 -11.47 -4.99
C GLY A 65 5.95 -10.00 -4.65
N ILE A 66 7.05 -9.28 -4.86
CA ILE A 66 7.13 -7.85 -4.64
C ILE A 66 6.16 -7.12 -5.57
N ALA A 67 6.12 -7.48 -6.85
CA ALA A 67 5.26 -6.82 -7.83
C ALA A 67 3.78 -6.95 -7.46
N PHE A 68 3.32 -8.16 -7.10
CA PHE A 68 1.94 -8.35 -6.69
C PHE A 68 1.61 -7.64 -5.40
N THR A 69 2.52 -7.66 -4.44
CA THR A 69 2.31 -7.00 -3.15
C THR A 69 2.26 -5.48 -3.32
N GLU A 70 3.16 -4.92 -4.14
CA GLU A 70 3.21 -3.48 -4.41
C GLU A 70 1.96 -3.01 -5.15
N ALA A 71 1.35 -3.85 -5.99
CA ALA A 71 0.13 -3.51 -6.70
C ALA A 71 -1.00 -3.13 -5.73
N LEU A 72 -1.07 -3.77 -4.55
CA LEU A 72 -2.06 -3.42 -3.54
C LEU A 72 -1.87 -2.00 -3.01
N ALA A 73 -0.63 -1.58 -2.81
CA ALA A 73 -0.32 -0.22 -2.39
C ALA A 73 -0.70 0.80 -3.46
N LEU A 74 -0.51 0.44 -4.74
CA LEU A 74 -0.91 1.31 -5.84
C LEU A 74 -2.42 1.50 -5.90
N PHE A 75 -3.22 0.46 -5.62
CA PHE A 75 -4.66 0.61 -5.53
C PHE A 75 -5.05 1.58 -4.42
N GLY A 76 -4.40 1.49 -3.25
CA GLY A 76 -4.62 2.44 -2.17
C GLY A 76 -4.23 3.85 -2.54
N PHE A 77 -3.14 4.02 -3.28
CA PHE A 77 -2.70 5.32 -3.78
C PHE A 77 -3.74 5.97 -4.69
N VAL A 78 -4.27 5.20 -5.64
CA VAL A 78 -5.32 5.68 -6.55
C VAL A 78 -6.59 6.02 -5.77
N LEU A 79 -6.99 5.15 -4.86
CA LEU A 79 -8.17 5.38 -4.03
C LEU A 79 -8.04 6.65 -3.20
N SER A 80 -6.85 6.95 -2.70
CA SER A 80 -6.58 8.16 -1.92
C SER A 80 -6.83 9.43 -2.73
N PHE A 81 -6.46 9.44 -4.01
CA PHE A 81 -6.78 10.56 -4.89
C PHE A 81 -8.28 10.72 -5.10
N ILE A 82 -9.00 9.60 -5.26
CA ILE A 82 -10.45 9.63 -5.42
C ILE A 82 -11.12 10.22 -4.17
N VAL A 83 -10.69 9.77 -3.00
CA VAL A 83 -11.25 10.26 -1.73
C VAL A 83 -10.91 11.73 -1.49
N ALA A 84 -9.70 12.14 -1.80
CA ALA A 84 -9.26 13.52 -1.60
C ALA A 84 -9.91 14.48 -2.59
N GLY A 85 -10.20 13.99 -3.77
CA GLY A 85 -10.67 14.81 -4.86
C GLY A 85 -12.04 15.28 -4.86
#